data_e5d107f8b7389f6f34481c0a3c006e88
#
_entry.id   e5d107f8b7389f6f34481c0a3c006e88
#
_cell.length_a   1.000
_cell.length_b   1.000
_cell.length_c   1.000
_cell.angle_alpha   90.00
_cell.angle_beta   90.00
_cell.angle_gamma   90.00
#
_symmetry.space_group_name_H-M   'P 1'
#
loop_
_entity.id
_entity.type
_entity.pdbx_description
1 polymer ?
#
loop_
_entity_poly.entity_id
_entity_poly.type
_entity_poly.pdbx_seq_one_letter_code
_entity_poly.pdbx_strand_id
1 'polypeptide(L)'
;MKIKRKDKENKTKEKKDKVKIKLTKRQILTRILWAILIFSIVFAVYKNFTGIDKHTVHEKEVVVEKVYSTNKFENFVTDFAKIYYSWTADNNERSERLNKLGYYVTKDVLELTRQMIPDNFSTTSDVTGFRIWDVKEEKRNIYNVYYEVSQNINEGDKTTGITSYYMVRVNEDKNGNLLIIDSPTVKNKPAKGVYVKKQGNDKKLGDRTKVKSIDKFLNTFFTVYPTITKDELAYYSTSKEIKPINKRSFMFSEILNANYSISDKDDKIVKADFIV
;
A
#
# COMPACT_ATOMS: atom_id res chain seq x y z
N MET A 1 66.17 -67.73 -34.75
CA MET A 1 65.32 -67.31 -33.65
C MET A 1 63.84 -67.32 -34.12
N LYS A 2 62.97 -68.18 -33.58
CA LYS A 2 61.73 -68.62 -34.18
C LYS A 2 60.58 -67.68 -33.85
N ILE A 3 59.84 -67.20 -34.84
CA ILE A 3 58.59 -66.44 -34.76
C ILE A 3 57.41 -67.40 -34.70
N LYS A 4 56.65 -67.38 -33.64
CA LYS A 4 55.38 -68.13 -33.55
C LYS A 4 54.22 -67.25 -34.03
N ARG A 5 53.53 -67.71 -35.05
CA ARG A 5 52.23 -67.21 -35.54
C ARG A 5 51.12 -67.68 -34.56
N LYS A 6 50.26 -66.76 -34.16
CA LYS A 6 48.98 -67.08 -33.44
C LYS A 6 47.84 -67.02 -34.43
N ASP A 7 47.11 -68.10 -34.50
CA ASP A 7 45.94 -68.30 -35.34
C ASP A 7 44.78 -67.42 -34.84
N LYS A 8 44.08 -66.79 -35.78
CA LYS A 8 42.84 -66.06 -35.54
C LYS A 8 41.65 -67.03 -35.62
N GLU A 9 41.01 -67.31 -34.48
CA GLU A 9 39.68 -67.95 -34.45
C GLU A 9 38.64 -67.04 -35.02
N ASN A 10 37.95 -67.48 -36.06
CA ASN A 10 36.75 -66.87 -36.62
C ASN A 10 35.54 -67.16 -35.71
N LYS A 11 35.07 -66.15 -34.89
CA LYS A 11 33.79 -66.26 -34.24
C LYS A 11 32.71 -65.72 -35.18
N THR A 12 31.92 -66.62 -35.72
CA THR A 12 30.71 -66.38 -36.51
C THR A 12 29.70 -65.71 -35.60
N LYS A 13 29.40 -64.44 -35.87
CA LYS A 13 28.27 -63.73 -35.17
C LYS A 13 26.95 -64.15 -35.79
N GLU A 14 26.17 -64.92 -35.08
CA GLU A 14 24.74 -65.15 -35.40
C GLU A 14 23.98 -63.78 -35.40
N LYS A 15 23.46 -63.45 -36.59
CA LYS A 15 22.53 -62.32 -36.69
C LYS A 15 21.17 -62.75 -36.11
N LYS A 16 20.82 -62.27 -34.94
CA LYS A 16 19.46 -62.32 -34.40
C LYS A 16 18.55 -61.46 -35.29
N ASP A 17 17.69 -62.06 -36.06
CA ASP A 17 16.66 -61.39 -36.81
C ASP A 17 15.73 -60.64 -35.86
N LYS A 18 15.80 -59.29 -35.89
CA LYS A 18 14.87 -58.42 -35.15
C LYS A 18 13.52 -58.47 -35.87
N VAL A 19 12.57 -59.17 -35.30
CA VAL A 19 11.18 -59.13 -35.72
C VAL A 19 10.67 -57.68 -35.65
N LYS A 20 10.48 -57.06 -36.82
CA LYS A 20 9.88 -55.73 -36.92
C LYS A 20 8.38 -55.85 -36.70
N ILE A 21 7.94 -55.61 -35.46
CA ILE A 21 6.51 -55.52 -35.13
C ILE A 21 5.96 -54.27 -35.81
N LYS A 22 5.17 -54.41 -36.86
CA LYS A 22 4.46 -53.31 -37.50
C LYS A 22 3.35 -52.87 -36.55
N LEU A 23 3.52 -51.72 -35.90
CA LEU A 23 2.53 -51.10 -35.03
C LEU A 23 1.28 -50.71 -35.85
N THR A 24 0.11 -51.13 -35.41
CA THR A 24 -1.15 -50.72 -36.00
C THR A 24 -1.36 -49.20 -35.81
N LYS A 25 -1.99 -48.54 -36.80
CA LYS A 25 -2.25 -47.08 -36.74
C LYS A 25 -2.90 -46.66 -35.40
N ARG A 26 -3.78 -47.49 -34.84
CA ARG A 26 -4.40 -47.26 -33.54
C ARG A 26 -3.40 -47.25 -32.36
N GLN A 27 -2.42 -48.15 -32.38
CA GLN A 27 -1.37 -48.20 -31.33
C GLN A 27 -0.42 -47.02 -31.40
N ILE A 28 -0.12 -46.52 -32.60
CA ILE A 28 0.68 -45.31 -32.80
C ILE A 28 -0.09 -44.09 -32.25
N LEU A 29 -1.38 -43.97 -32.59
CA LEU A 29 -2.23 -42.87 -32.08
C LEU A 29 -2.30 -42.88 -30.56
N THR A 30 -2.52 -44.02 -29.94
CA THR A 30 -2.55 -44.17 -28.49
C THR A 30 -1.25 -43.75 -27.82
N ARG A 31 -0.09 -44.10 -28.40
CA ARG A 31 1.23 -43.70 -27.88
C ARG A 31 1.43 -42.21 -27.99
N ILE A 32 0.98 -41.57 -29.08
CA ILE A 32 1.07 -40.10 -29.25
C ILE A 32 0.18 -39.41 -28.20
N LEU A 33 -1.05 -39.89 -27.96
CA LEU A 33 -1.93 -39.33 -26.94
C LEU A 33 -1.32 -39.42 -25.52
N TRP A 34 -0.70 -40.56 -25.19
CA TRP A 34 0.01 -40.72 -23.92
C TRP A 34 1.22 -39.78 -23.79
N ALA A 35 1.98 -39.60 -24.88
CA ALA A 35 3.11 -38.66 -24.87
C ALA A 35 2.64 -37.21 -24.65
N ILE A 36 1.56 -36.78 -25.30
CA ILE A 36 0.95 -35.46 -25.11
C ILE A 36 0.46 -35.30 -23.66
N LEU A 37 -0.18 -36.30 -23.09
CA LEU A 37 -0.68 -36.28 -21.72
C LEU A 37 0.48 -36.11 -20.71
N ILE A 38 1.53 -36.92 -20.86
CA ILE A 38 2.71 -36.83 -19.98
C ILE A 38 3.38 -35.46 -20.10
N PHE A 39 3.53 -34.95 -21.31
CA PHE A 39 4.12 -33.62 -21.55
C PHE A 39 3.28 -32.52 -20.92
N SER A 40 1.94 -32.60 -21.02
CA SER A 40 1.01 -31.64 -20.41
C SER A 40 1.10 -31.65 -18.89
N ILE A 41 1.21 -32.83 -18.26
CA ILE A 41 1.37 -32.95 -16.80
C ILE A 41 2.72 -32.35 -16.35
N VAL A 42 3.82 -32.69 -17.03
CA VAL A 42 5.15 -32.16 -16.72
C VAL A 42 5.17 -30.64 -16.88
N PHE A 43 4.55 -30.12 -17.94
CA PHE A 43 4.45 -28.67 -18.17
C PHE A 43 3.59 -27.98 -17.10
N ALA A 44 2.47 -28.58 -16.68
CA ALA A 44 1.63 -28.03 -15.63
C ALA A 44 2.36 -27.98 -14.27
N VAL A 45 3.07 -29.04 -13.92
CA VAL A 45 3.90 -29.08 -12.70
C VAL A 45 5.02 -28.04 -12.78
N TYR A 46 5.75 -27.97 -13.89
CA TYR A 46 6.81 -26.96 -14.09
C TYR A 46 6.25 -25.54 -13.97
N LYS A 47 5.11 -25.24 -14.62
CA LYS A 47 4.50 -23.93 -14.56
C LYS A 47 3.98 -23.58 -13.17
N ASN A 48 3.47 -24.55 -12.41
CA ASN A 48 3.00 -24.35 -11.05
C ASN A 48 4.17 -24.02 -10.09
N PHE A 49 5.28 -24.72 -10.19
CA PHE A 49 6.47 -24.45 -9.38
C PHE A 49 7.20 -23.15 -9.76
N THR A 50 7.27 -22.79 -11.05
CA THR A 50 7.92 -21.56 -11.50
C THR A 50 7.00 -20.32 -11.43
N GLY A 51 5.68 -20.52 -11.35
CA GLY A 51 4.69 -19.42 -11.24
C GLY A 51 4.53 -18.87 -9.83
N ILE A 52 4.73 -19.70 -8.80
CA ILE A 52 4.51 -19.31 -7.40
C ILE A 52 5.60 -18.38 -6.89
N ASP A 53 6.86 -18.61 -7.28
CA ASP A 53 7.97 -17.82 -6.74
C ASP A 53 8.10 -16.39 -7.31
N LYS A 54 7.59 -16.15 -8.52
CA LYS A 54 7.73 -14.82 -9.16
C LYS A 54 6.75 -13.76 -8.63
N HIS A 55 5.55 -14.16 -8.18
CA HIS A 55 4.56 -13.19 -7.69
C HIS A 55 4.78 -12.77 -6.23
N THR A 56 5.26 -13.68 -5.38
CA THR A 56 5.42 -13.40 -3.95
C THR A 56 6.69 -12.59 -3.64
N VAL A 57 7.75 -12.78 -4.42
CA VAL A 57 9.03 -12.07 -4.23
C VAL A 57 8.93 -10.63 -4.74
N HIS A 58 8.27 -10.39 -5.89
CA HIS A 58 8.15 -9.04 -6.45
C HIS A 58 7.26 -8.09 -5.62
N GLU A 59 6.17 -8.59 -5.03
CA GLU A 59 5.34 -7.73 -4.17
C GLU A 59 6.03 -7.37 -2.85
N LYS A 60 6.79 -8.31 -2.25
CA LYS A 60 7.54 -8.00 -1.01
C LYS A 60 8.72 -7.05 -1.25
N GLU A 61 9.48 -7.21 -2.34
CA GLU A 61 10.59 -6.30 -2.63
C GLU A 61 10.11 -4.89 -2.98
N VAL A 62 9.07 -4.75 -3.80
CA VAL A 62 8.52 -3.45 -4.18
C VAL A 62 7.88 -2.72 -2.99
N VAL A 63 7.19 -3.44 -2.09
CA VAL A 63 6.58 -2.83 -0.90
C VAL A 63 7.65 -2.41 0.13
N VAL A 64 8.67 -3.23 0.35
CA VAL A 64 9.77 -2.90 1.28
C VAL A 64 10.63 -1.75 0.72
N GLU A 65 10.95 -1.75 -0.55
CA GLU A 65 11.73 -0.68 -1.18
C GLU A 65 10.96 0.65 -1.18
N LYS A 66 9.65 0.62 -1.46
CA LYS A 66 8.81 1.81 -1.48
C LYS A 66 8.63 2.43 -0.09
N VAL A 67 8.48 1.63 0.96
CA VAL A 67 8.36 2.10 2.35
C VAL A 67 9.71 2.67 2.84
N TYR A 68 10.83 2.04 2.51
CA TYR A 68 12.16 2.55 2.88
C TYR A 68 12.49 3.88 2.20
N SER A 69 12.08 4.03 0.95
CA SER A 69 12.27 5.26 0.16
C SER A 69 11.49 6.43 0.76
N THR A 70 10.24 6.23 1.18
CA THR A 70 9.37 7.31 1.66
C THR A 70 9.91 7.98 2.93
N ASN A 71 10.32 7.22 3.94
CA ASN A 71 10.88 7.76 5.20
C ASN A 71 12.13 8.64 4.98
N LYS A 72 12.95 8.28 4.01
CA LYS A 72 14.16 9.05 3.66
C LYS A 72 13.79 10.43 3.11
N PHE A 73 12.84 10.49 2.17
CA PHE A 73 12.34 11.75 1.63
C PHE A 73 11.63 12.57 2.71
N GLU A 74 10.86 11.91 3.58
CA GLU A 74 10.15 12.57 4.67
C GLU A 74 11.11 13.30 5.61
N ASN A 75 12.15 12.63 6.08
CA ASN A 75 13.15 13.22 6.96
C ASN A 75 13.90 14.37 6.27
N PHE A 76 14.38 14.14 5.05
CA PHE A 76 15.15 15.12 4.30
C PHE A 76 14.36 16.41 4.03
N VAL A 77 13.11 16.27 3.54
CA VAL A 77 12.26 17.43 3.24
C VAL A 77 11.75 18.11 4.51
N THR A 78 11.55 17.37 5.61
CA THR A 78 11.21 17.95 6.91
C THR A 78 12.30 18.88 7.41
N ASP A 79 13.55 18.44 7.38
CA ASP A 79 14.69 19.25 7.84
C ASP A 79 14.92 20.45 6.92
N PHE A 80 14.82 20.26 5.61
CA PHE A 80 14.83 21.38 4.66
C PHE A 80 13.73 22.39 4.97
N ALA A 81 12.48 21.95 5.14
CA ALA A 81 11.35 22.84 5.34
C ALA A 81 11.44 23.66 6.62
N LYS A 82 11.92 23.06 7.71
CA LYS A 82 12.19 23.80 8.96
C LYS A 82 13.15 24.96 8.73
N ILE A 83 14.20 24.76 7.94
CA ILE A 83 15.19 25.81 7.64
C ILE A 83 14.62 26.80 6.61
N TYR A 84 13.95 26.31 5.57
CA TYR A 84 13.46 27.13 4.47
C TYR A 84 12.36 28.09 4.88
N TYR A 85 11.43 27.65 5.73
CA TYR A 85 10.26 28.42 6.14
C TYR A 85 10.43 29.14 7.50
N SER A 86 11.57 28.99 8.18
CA SER A 86 11.91 29.80 9.33
C SER A 86 12.94 30.85 8.95
N TRP A 87 12.70 32.10 9.31
CA TRP A 87 13.65 33.21 9.11
C TRP A 87 13.51 34.26 10.19
N THR A 88 14.57 35.03 10.35
CA THR A 88 14.65 36.12 11.33
C THR A 88 14.98 37.43 10.62
N ALA A 89 14.88 38.55 11.38
CA ALA A 89 15.29 39.87 10.92
C ALA A 89 16.80 40.09 11.01
N ASP A 90 17.53 39.22 11.73
CA ASP A 90 18.97 39.34 11.89
C ASP A 90 19.76 38.86 10.66
N ASN A 91 20.69 39.70 10.16
CA ASN A 91 21.44 39.39 8.93
C ASN A 91 22.45 38.25 9.11
N ASN A 92 23.01 38.06 10.30
CA ASN A 92 23.93 36.94 10.54
C ASN A 92 23.21 35.63 10.57
N GLU A 93 22.04 35.56 11.22
CA GLU A 93 21.19 34.36 11.26
C GLU A 93 20.65 34.02 9.87
N ARG A 94 20.35 35.03 9.05
CA ARG A 94 19.96 34.81 7.62
C ARG A 94 21.10 34.19 6.82
N SER A 95 22.33 34.69 7.02
CA SER A 95 23.51 34.15 6.33
C SER A 95 23.75 32.70 6.75
N GLU A 96 23.65 32.42 8.05
CA GLU A 96 23.75 31.03 8.57
C GLU A 96 22.67 30.13 8.03
N ARG A 97 21.40 30.61 7.94
CA ARG A 97 20.28 29.89 7.33
C ARG A 97 20.58 29.51 5.87
N LEU A 98 21.07 30.44 5.05
CA LEU A 98 21.46 30.20 3.67
C LEU A 98 22.56 29.14 3.55
N ASN A 99 23.55 29.20 4.43
CA ASN A 99 24.60 28.19 4.48
C ASN A 99 24.06 26.81 4.80
N LYS A 100 23.13 26.69 5.76
CA LYS A 100 22.44 25.43 6.09
C LYS A 100 21.60 24.93 4.92
N LEU A 101 20.88 25.82 4.23
CA LEU A 101 20.07 25.47 3.04
C LEU A 101 20.92 24.92 1.89
N GLY A 102 22.15 25.41 1.74
CA GLY A 102 23.06 24.94 0.70
C GLY A 102 23.35 23.43 0.73
N TYR A 103 23.10 22.77 1.87
CA TYR A 103 23.20 21.32 1.98
C TYR A 103 22.01 20.57 1.31
N TYR A 104 20.85 21.22 1.21
CA TYR A 104 19.60 20.59 0.77
C TYR A 104 19.24 20.91 -0.68
N VAL A 105 19.70 22.02 -1.23
CA VAL A 105 19.24 22.56 -2.51
C VAL A 105 20.38 22.74 -3.52
N THR A 106 20.03 22.82 -4.80
CA THR A 106 20.98 23.21 -5.85
C THR A 106 21.44 24.66 -5.67
N LYS A 107 22.57 25.00 -6.28
CA LYS A 107 23.11 26.38 -6.26
C LYS A 107 22.11 27.40 -6.82
N ASP A 108 21.38 27.02 -7.87
CA ASP A 108 20.38 27.89 -8.50
C ASP A 108 19.20 28.17 -7.56
N VAL A 109 18.70 27.14 -6.87
CA VAL A 109 17.62 27.29 -5.87
C VAL A 109 18.10 28.13 -4.69
N LEU A 110 19.35 27.93 -4.24
CA LEU A 110 19.94 28.71 -3.17
C LEU A 110 20.03 30.19 -3.53
N GLU A 111 20.48 30.51 -4.75
CA GLU A 111 20.59 31.89 -5.21
C GLU A 111 19.22 32.56 -5.36
N LEU A 112 18.23 31.86 -5.90
CA LEU A 112 16.84 32.34 -5.93
C LEU A 112 16.31 32.60 -4.51
N THR A 113 16.60 31.71 -3.57
CA THR A 113 16.16 31.86 -2.17
C THR A 113 16.83 33.08 -1.50
N ARG A 114 18.09 33.37 -1.82
CA ARG A 114 18.82 34.57 -1.35
C ARG A 114 18.12 35.84 -1.81
N GLN A 115 17.66 35.89 -3.05
CA GLN A 115 17.00 37.06 -3.65
C GLN A 115 15.57 37.28 -3.13
N MET A 116 14.89 36.24 -2.62
CA MET A 116 13.51 36.32 -2.13
C MET A 116 13.34 37.12 -0.85
N ILE A 117 14.37 37.22 -0.02
CA ILE A 117 14.32 37.91 1.27
C ILE A 117 15.34 39.09 1.24
N PRO A 118 14.87 40.32 1.00
CA PRO A 118 15.73 41.50 0.99
C PRO A 118 16.37 41.78 2.36
N ASP A 119 17.52 42.46 2.39
CA ASP A 119 18.26 42.75 3.61
C ASP A 119 17.50 43.62 4.64
N ASN A 120 16.52 44.41 4.15
CA ASN A 120 15.70 45.31 4.98
C ASN A 120 14.36 44.67 5.43
N PHE A 121 14.20 43.37 5.30
CA PHE A 121 12.98 42.66 5.67
C PHE A 121 12.87 42.53 7.21
N SER A 122 11.79 43.04 7.79
CA SER A 122 11.60 43.13 9.25
C SER A 122 10.74 42.02 9.85
N THR A 123 10.20 41.13 8.99
CA THR A 123 9.38 40.03 9.49
C THR A 123 10.19 38.81 9.93
N THR A 124 9.64 38.06 10.85
CA THR A 124 10.18 36.74 11.23
C THR A 124 9.16 35.64 10.97
N SER A 125 9.63 34.43 10.80
CA SER A 125 8.76 33.27 10.64
C SER A 125 9.32 32.07 11.39
N ASP A 126 8.41 31.35 12.08
CA ASP A 126 8.70 30.11 12.78
C ASP A 126 7.77 29.00 12.29
N VAL A 127 8.35 27.85 11.93
CA VAL A 127 7.58 26.66 11.57
C VAL A 127 7.01 26.03 12.84
N THR A 128 5.66 25.99 12.92
CA THR A 128 4.93 25.40 14.05
C THR A 128 4.40 24.00 13.74
N GLY A 129 4.32 23.62 12.47
CA GLY A 129 3.90 22.30 12.04
C GLY A 129 4.37 21.96 10.63
N PHE A 130 4.65 20.68 10.41
CA PHE A 130 5.05 20.14 9.12
C PHE A 130 4.46 18.75 8.94
N ARG A 131 3.98 18.46 7.75
CA ARG A 131 3.43 17.14 7.42
C ARG A 131 3.57 16.83 5.92
N ILE A 132 4.12 15.66 5.61
CA ILE A 132 4.14 15.14 4.26
C ILE A 132 2.83 14.43 3.98
N TRP A 133 2.27 14.71 2.81
CA TRP A 133 1.02 14.11 2.33
C TRP A 133 1.27 12.97 1.35
N ASP A 134 2.29 13.12 0.50
CA ASP A 134 2.51 12.19 -0.59
C ASP A 134 3.93 12.33 -1.14
N VAL A 135 4.48 11.22 -1.61
CA VAL A 135 5.75 11.15 -2.33
C VAL A 135 5.52 10.36 -3.60
N LYS A 136 5.68 11.00 -4.76
CA LYS A 136 5.45 10.40 -6.07
C LYS A 136 6.70 10.45 -6.92
N GLU A 137 7.09 9.31 -7.47
CA GLU A 137 8.11 9.29 -8.50
C GLU A 137 7.55 9.94 -9.78
N GLU A 138 8.19 11.00 -10.27
CA GLU A 138 7.85 11.68 -11.53
C GLU A 138 8.59 11.03 -12.69
N LYS A 139 9.89 10.81 -12.49
CA LYS A 139 10.81 10.17 -13.43
C LYS A 139 11.80 9.34 -12.61
N ARG A 140 12.56 8.49 -13.29
CA ARG A 140 13.64 7.76 -12.63
C ARG A 140 14.52 8.70 -11.81
N ASN A 141 14.59 8.45 -10.50
CA ASN A 141 15.38 9.22 -9.53
C ASN A 141 14.91 10.67 -9.28
N ILE A 142 13.73 11.07 -9.75
CA ILE A 142 13.13 12.38 -9.46
C ILE A 142 11.78 12.16 -8.82
N TYR A 143 11.58 12.74 -7.65
CA TYR A 143 10.41 12.56 -6.80
C TYR A 143 9.75 13.89 -6.50
N ASN A 144 8.43 13.94 -6.61
CA ASN A 144 7.59 15.03 -6.14
C ASN A 144 7.18 14.77 -4.72
N VAL A 145 7.61 15.58 -3.77
CA VAL A 145 7.23 15.48 -2.36
C VAL A 145 6.22 16.58 -2.05
N TYR A 146 5.00 16.18 -1.68
CA TYR A 146 3.89 17.07 -1.33
C TYR A 146 3.78 17.21 0.18
N TYR A 147 3.70 18.45 0.67
CA TYR A 147 3.69 18.70 2.10
C TYR A 147 2.90 19.94 2.50
N GLU A 148 2.57 20.01 3.78
CA GLU A 148 1.93 21.12 4.46
C GLU A 148 2.91 21.73 5.43
N VAL A 149 2.94 23.05 5.49
CA VAL A 149 3.71 23.82 6.47
C VAL A 149 2.75 24.75 7.21
N SER A 150 2.82 24.73 8.53
CA SER A 150 2.18 25.72 9.39
C SER A 150 3.26 26.63 9.97
N GLN A 151 3.05 27.93 9.89
CA GLN A 151 4.01 28.95 10.30
C GLN A 151 3.32 30.03 11.11
N ASN A 152 4.03 30.62 12.06
CA ASN A 152 3.71 31.89 12.65
C ASN A 152 4.58 32.96 12.03
N ILE A 153 3.99 33.91 11.36
CA ILE A 153 4.68 35.08 10.78
C ILE A 153 4.43 36.29 11.67
N ASN A 154 5.51 36.93 12.10
CA ASN A 154 5.46 38.14 12.92
C ASN A 154 5.79 39.36 12.06
N GLU A 155 4.92 40.34 12.08
CA GLU A 155 5.05 41.65 11.40
C GLU A 155 4.85 42.77 12.44
N GLY A 156 5.92 43.24 13.01
CA GLY A 156 5.87 44.15 14.17
C GLY A 156 5.17 43.47 15.34
N ASP A 157 4.10 44.06 15.85
CA ASP A 157 3.31 43.54 17.01
C ASP A 157 2.28 42.49 16.62
N LYS A 158 2.15 42.18 15.33
CA LYS A 158 1.13 41.24 14.83
C LYS A 158 1.73 39.90 14.51
N THR A 159 1.19 38.82 15.10
CA THR A 159 1.49 37.44 14.75
C THR A 159 0.32 36.83 13.95
N THR A 160 0.62 36.26 12.80
CA THR A 160 -0.37 35.60 11.95
C THR A 160 0.04 34.14 11.73
N GLY A 161 -0.82 33.19 12.15
CA GLY A 161 -0.67 31.78 11.84
C GLY A 161 -1.20 31.46 10.46
N ILE A 162 -0.40 30.86 9.61
CA ILE A 162 -0.78 30.42 8.26
C ILE A 162 -0.43 28.95 8.04
N THR A 163 -1.25 28.26 7.24
CA THR A 163 -0.97 26.90 6.79
C THR A 163 -1.03 26.90 5.28
N SER A 164 0.03 26.44 4.65
CA SER A 164 0.19 26.42 3.20
C SER A 164 0.64 25.04 2.71
N TYR A 165 0.31 24.74 1.47
CA TYR A 165 0.59 23.45 0.84
C TYR A 165 1.59 23.66 -0.29
N TYR A 166 2.61 22.81 -0.34
CA TYR A 166 3.70 22.92 -1.30
C TYR A 166 4.07 21.56 -1.89
N MET A 167 4.85 21.63 -2.93
CA MET A 167 5.54 20.49 -3.53
C MET A 167 6.97 20.92 -3.88
N VAL A 168 7.94 20.04 -3.58
CA VAL A 168 9.31 20.15 -4.08
C VAL A 168 9.68 18.95 -4.91
N ARG A 169 10.58 19.17 -5.88
CA ARG A 169 11.20 18.10 -6.65
C ARG A 169 12.54 17.73 -6.03
N VAL A 170 12.70 16.45 -5.75
CA VAL A 170 13.89 15.89 -5.12
C VAL A 170 14.54 14.92 -6.08
N ASN A 171 15.83 15.09 -6.35
CA ASN A 171 16.63 14.13 -7.08
C ASN A 171 17.34 13.20 -6.11
N GLU A 172 17.36 11.91 -6.40
CA GLU A 172 18.14 10.90 -5.72
C GLU A 172 19.32 10.48 -6.61
N ASP A 173 20.54 10.60 -6.13
CA ASP A 173 21.73 10.19 -6.88
C ASP A 173 21.94 8.66 -6.81
N LYS A 174 22.96 8.15 -7.52
CA LYS A 174 23.28 6.71 -7.56
C LYS A 174 23.68 6.12 -6.20
N ASN A 175 24.11 6.96 -5.27
CA ASN A 175 24.52 6.59 -3.91
C ASN A 175 23.34 6.72 -2.94
N GLY A 176 22.18 7.17 -3.42
CA GLY A 176 21.01 7.39 -2.62
C GLY A 176 21.01 8.73 -1.89
N ASN A 177 21.86 9.70 -2.20
CA ASN A 177 21.81 11.04 -1.64
C ASN A 177 20.70 11.87 -2.29
N LEU A 178 20.06 12.72 -1.50
CA LEU A 178 18.94 13.56 -1.93
C LEU A 178 19.38 15.00 -2.16
N LEU A 179 18.78 15.66 -3.16
CA LEU A 179 18.97 17.06 -3.45
C LEU A 179 17.69 17.67 -4.00
N ILE A 180 17.26 18.78 -3.45
CA ILE A 180 16.12 19.55 -3.99
C ILE A 180 16.61 20.34 -5.20
N ILE A 181 15.93 20.13 -6.34
CA ILE A 181 16.33 20.67 -7.64
C ILE A 181 15.51 21.85 -8.11
N ASP A 182 14.34 22.10 -7.50
CA ASP A 182 13.47 23.24 -7.81
C ASP A 182 12.98 23.91 -6.53
N SER A 183 12.66 25.21 -6.63
CA SER A 183 12.03 25.95 -5.53
C SER A 183 10.65 25.39 -5.20
N PRO A 184 10.22 25.45 -3.90
CA PRO A 184 8.90 25.01 -3.50
C PRO A 184 7.79 25.65 -4.32
N THR A 185 6.90 24.83 -4.88
CA THR A 185 5.74 25.26 -5.66
C THR A 185 4.47 25.15 -4.83
N VAL A 186 3.68 26.22 -4.77
CA VAL A 186 2.37 26.22 -4.06
C VAL A 186 1.42 25.19 -4.69
N LYS A 187 0.74 24.46 -3.84
CA LYS A 187 -0.26 23.46 -4.22
C LYS A 187 -1.55 23.65 -3.42
N ASN A 188 -2.61 22.99 -3.87
CA ASN A 188 -3.87 22.97 -3.13
C ASN A 188 -3.83 21.89 -2.04
N LYS A 189 -4.63 22.09 -0.99
CA LYS A 189 -4.91 21.05 0.01
C LYS A 189 -5.40 19.78 -0.70
N PRO A 190 -4.95 18.59 -0.27
CA PRO A 190 -5.49 17.33 -0.77
C PRO A 190 -7.02 17.29 -0.69
N ALA A 191 -7.68 16.92 -1.78
CA ALA A 191 -9.12 16.82 -1.82
C ALA A 191 -9.63 15.70 -0.92
N LYS A 192 -10.81 15.90 -0.31
CA LYS A 192 -11.50 14.83 0.42
C LYS A 192 -11.91 13.73 -0.57
N GLY A 193 -11.56 12.49 -0.24
CA GLY A 193 -12.01 11.33 -1.01
C GLY A 193 -13.53 11.21 -1.02
N VAL A 194 -14.09 10.74 -2.13
CA VAL A 194 -15.50 10.41 -2.26
C VAL A 194 -15.65 8.90 -2.18
N TYR A 195 -16.38 8.44 -1.17
CA TYR A 195 -16.74 7.04 -1.06
C TYR A 195 -18.24 6.89 -1.22
N VAL A 196 -18.65 6.18 -2.26
CA VAL A 196 -20.04 5.79 -2.45
C VAL A 196 -20.17 4.32 -2.03
N LYS A 197 -20.83 4.08 -0.89
CA LYS A 197 -21.14 2.70 -0.46
C LYS A 197 -21.99 2.07 -1.56
N LYS A 198 -21.48 1.01 -2.21
CA LYS A 198 -22.28 0.23 -3.15
C LYS A 198 -23.46 -0.36 -2.36
N GLN A 199 -24.66 0.13 -2.65
CA GLN A 199 -25.86 -0.53 -2.17
C GLN A 199 -25.91 -1.91 -2.86
N GLY A 200 -25.91 -2.98 -2.05
CA GLY A 200 -26.21 -4.31 -2.56
C GLY A 200 -27.61 -4.30 -3.18
N ASN A 201 -27.86 -5.21 -4.13
CA ASN A 201 -29.20 -5.42 -4.69
C ASN A 201 -30.15 -6.07 -3.67
N ASP A 202 -29.83 -6.02 -2.38
CA ASP A 202 -30.59 -6.64 -1.30
C ASP A 202 -32.01 -6.05 -1.26
N LYS A 203 -33.00 -6.91 -1.32
CA LYS A 203 -34.39 -6.51 -1.29
C LYS A 203 -34.76 -5.92 0.08
N LYS A 204 -35.32 -4.72 0.10
CA LYS A 204 -35.76 -4.07 1.34
C LYS A 204 -36.79 -4.95 2.07
N LEU A 205 -36.61 -5.10 3.39
CA LEU A 205 -37.56 -5.84 4.22
C LEU A 205 -38.84 -5.00 4.40
N GLY A 206 -39.93 -5.45 3.74
CA GLY A 206 -41.24 -4.77 3.78
C GLY A 206 -42.15 -5.14 4.97
N ASP A 207 -41.84 -6.24 5.66
CA ASP A 207 -42.61 -6.75 6.79
C ASP A 207 -42.39 -5.91 8.05
N ARG A 208 -43.34 -5.05 8.36
CA ARG A 208 -43.31 -4.16 9.54
C ARG A 208 -43.24 -4.89 10.88
N THR A 209 -43.82 -6.11 10.95
CA THR A 209 -43.81 -6.90 12.19
C THR A 209 -42.41 -7.45 12.45
N LYS A 210 -41.77 -7.94 11.41
CA LYS A 210 -40.36 -8.40 11.48
C LYS A 210 -39.42 -7.23 11.83
N VAL A 211 -39.58 -6.07 11.18
CA VAL A 211 -38.77 -4.90 11.46
C VAL A 211 -38.89 -4.53 12.95
N LYS A 212 -40.12 -4.43 13.52
CA LYS A 212 -40.29 -4.13 14.93
C LYS A 212 -39.63 -5.16 15.86
N SER A 213 -39.72 -6.44 15.50
CA SER A 213 -39.08 -7.50 16.29
C SER A 213 -37.56 -7.38 16.28
N ILE A 214 -36.96 -7.06 15.13
CA ILE A 214 -35.51 -6.84 14.98
C ILE A 214 -35.10 -5.58 15.78
N ASP A 215 -35.82 -4.48 15.65
CA ASP A 215 -35.56 -3.25 16.42
C ASP A 215 -35.57 -3.53 17.94
N LYS A 216 -36.58 -4.26 18.41
CA LYS A 216 -36.65 -4.65 19.81
C LYS A 216 -35.47 -5.51 20.24
N PHE A 217 -35.07 -6.48 19.43
CA PHE A 217 -33.92 -7.31 19.72
C PHE A 217 -32.62 -6.50 19.76
N LEU A 218 -32.39 -5.64 18.77
CA LEU A 218 -31.20 -4.81 18.72
C LEU A 218 -31.11 -3.80 19.87
N ASN A 219 -32.22 -3.15 20.20
CA ASN A 219 -32.27 -2.25 21.36
C ASN A 219 -31.95 -3.01 22.65
N THR A 220 -32.52 -4.20 22.87
CA THR A 220 -32.24 -5.02 24.05
C THR A 220 -30.76 -5.43 24.06
N PHE A 221 -30.22 -5.89 22.94
CA PHE A 221 -28.81 -6.29 22.80
C PHE A 221 -27.87 -5.12 23.14
N PHE A 222 -28.02 -3.97 22.51
CA PHE A 222 -27.11 -2.84 22.73
C PHE A 222 -27.25 -2.22 24.12
N THR A 223 -28.41 -2.32 24.76
CA THR A 223 -28.54 -1.94 26.15
C THR A 223 -27.69 -2.74 27.11
N VAL A 224 -27.59 -4.06 26.87
CA VAL A 224 -26.80 -4.95 27.76
C VAL A 224 -25.33 -5.14 27.30
N TYR A 225 -25.06 -4.92 26.03
CA TYR A 225 -23.75 -5.21 25.41
C TYR A 225 -22.55 -4.55 26.11
N PRO A 226 -22.61 -3.31 26.63
CA PRO A 226 -21.49 -2.70 27.35
C PRO A 226 -21.06 -3.45 28.61
N THR A 227 -21.97 -4.21 29.22
CA THR A 227 -21.74 -4.89 30.51
C THR A 227 -21.82 -6.43 30.42
N ILE A 228 -22.19 -6.94 29.24
CA ILE A 228 -22.44 -8.37 29.03
C ILE A 228 -21.19 -9.22 29.24
N THR A 229 -21.35 -10.36 29.88
CA THR A 229 -20.31 -11.39 30.00
C THR A 229 -20.19 -12.22 28.71
N LYS A 230 -19.10 -13.01 28.60
CA LYS A 230 -18.92 -13.90 27.46
C LYS A 230 -20.03 -14.96 27.35
N ASP A 231 -20.46 -15.48 28.47
CA ASP A 231 -21.49 -16.54 28.50
C ASP A 231 -22.87 -15.99 28.16
N GLU A 232 -23.21 -14.79 28.63
CA GLU A 232 -24.44 -14.09 28.26
C GLU A 232 -24.44 -13.66 26.79
N LEU A 233 -23.29 -13.29 26.23
CA LEU A 233 -23.20 -12.91 24.81
C LEU A 233 -23.60 -14.07 23.88
N ALA A 234 -23.36 -15.31 24.28
CA ALA A 234 -23.73 -16.50 23.52
C ALA A 234 -25.25 -16.64 23.29
N TYR A 235 -26.08 -16.02 24.12
CA TYR A 235 -27.54 -15.98 23.90
C TYR A 235 -27.96 -15.02 22.79
N TYR A 236 -27.12 -14.02 22.48
CA TYR A 236 -27.42 -13.00 21.46
C TYR A 236 -26.68 -13.22 20.15
N SER A 237 -25.53 -13.90 20.18
CA SER A 237 -24.72 -14.07 18.99
C SER A 237 -24.07 -15.43 18.91
N THR A 238 -24.12 -16.06 17.73
CA THR A 238 -23.36 -17.26 17.40
C THR A 238 -21.98 -16.95 16.79
N SER A 239 -21.71 -15.67 16.47
CA SER A 239 -20.44 -15.25 15.90
C SER A 239 -19.34 -15.21 16.97
N LYS A 240 -18.18 -15.79 16.66
CA LYS A 240 -16.97 -15.71 17.47
C LYS A 240 -16.23 -14.38 17.34
N GLU A 241 -16.60 -13.55 16.37
CA GLU A 241 -15.97 -12.26 16.12
C GLU A 241 -16.44 -11.19 17.11
N ILE A 242 -17.69 -11.29 17.58
CA ILE A 242 -18.24 -10.38 18.59
C ILE A 242 -17.70 -10.79 19.96
N LYS A 243 -17.06 -9.86 20.64
CA LYS A 243 -16.46 -10.05 21.96
C LYS A 243 -17.08 -9.10 22.97
N PRO A 244 -17.19 -9.48 24.26
CA PRO A 244 -17.64 -8.57 25.29
C PRO A 244 -16.68 -7.38 25.41
N ILE A 245 -17.21 -6.18 25.53
CA ILE A 245 -16.39 -4.97 25.70
C ILE A 245 -15.87 -4.89 27.15
N ASN A 246 -16.63 -5.39 28.14
CA ASN A 246 -16.35 -5.37 29.58
C ASN A 246 -15.93 -3.99 30.12
N LYS A 247 -16.43 -2.92 29.51
CA LYS A 247 -16.13 -1.54 29.90
C LYS A 247 -17.44 -0.79 30.12
N ARG A 248 -17.66 -0.36 31.36
CA ARG A 248 -18.79 0.52 31.70
C ARG A 248 -18.64 1.96 31.15
N SER A 249 -17.68 2.19 30.26
CA SER A 249 -17.38 3.52 29.69
C SER A 249 -18.35 3.96 28.61
N PHE A 250 -19.21 3.05 28.12
CA PHE A 250 -20.19 3.34 27.07
C PHE A 250 -21.58 2.99 27.57
N MET A 251 -22.55 3.88 27.30
CA MET A 251 -23.97 3.65 27.50
C MET A 251 -24.64 3.71 26.14
N PHE A 252 -25.52 2.75 25.87
CA PHE A 252 -26.35 2.78 24.68
C PHE A 252 -27.38 3.90 24.81
N SER A 253 -27.58 4.70 23.78
CA SER A 253 -28.59 5.72 23.69
C SER A 253 -29.74 5.27 22.80
N GLU A 254 -29.50 5.18 21.51
CA GLU A 254 -30.50 4.80 20.51
C GLU A 254 -29.88 4.25 19.24
N ILE A 255 -30.69 3.61 18.42
CA ILE A 255 -30.31 3.18 17.07
C ILE A 255 -30.76 4.24 16.07
N LEU A 256 -29.78 4.76 15.30
CA LEU A 256 -30.04 5.77 14.27
C LEU A 256 -29.95 5.12 12.88
N ASN A 257 -30.77 5.62 11.94
CA ASN A 257 -30.70 5.28 10.51
C ASN A 257 -30.74 3.78 10.22
N ALA A 258 -31.58 3.03 10.91
CA ALA A 258 -31.70 1.59 10.68
C ALA A 258 -32.33 1.28 9.31
N ASN A 259 -31.62 0.48 8.50
CA ASN A 259 -32.10 -0.05 7.23
C ASN A 259 -32.06 -1.58 7.25
N TYR A 260 -33.14 -2.22 6.89
CA TYR A 260 -33.27 -3.66 6.89
C TYR A 260 -33.47 -4.20 5.47
N SER A 261 -32.71 -5.20 5.11
CA SER A 261 -32.78 -5.85 3.81
C SER A 261 -32.69 -7.37 3.92
N ILE A 262 -33.30 -8.06 2.99
CA ILE A 262 -33.23 -9.52 2.90
C ILE A 262 -31.95 -9.87 2.13
N SER A 263 -31.15 -10.84 2.64
CA SER A 263 -29.93 -11.26 1.96
C SER A 263 -30.22 -11.91 0.63
N ASP A 264 -29.46 -11.56 -0.43
CA ASP A 264 -29.55 -12.21 -1.75
C ASP A 264 -29.16 -13.70 -1.71
N LYS A 265 -28.43 -14.11 -0.68
CA LYS A 265 -27.92 -15.50 -0.56
C LYS A 265 -28.88 -16.43 0.20
N ASP A 266 -29.65 -15.88 1.12
CA ASP A 266 -30.59 -16.63 1.95
C ASP A 266 -31.72 -15.69 2.40
N ASP A 267 -32.95 -15.98 2.01
CA ASP A 267 -34.16 -15.19 2.33
C ASP A 267 -34.54 -15.20 3.82
N LYS A 268 -33.93 -16.13 4.59
CA LYS A 268 -34.08 -16.20 6.04
C LYS A 268 -33.13 -15.24 6.80
N ILE A 269 -32.11 -14.71 6.10
CA ILE A 269 -31.14 -13.80 6.69
C ILE A 269 -31.55 -12.35 6.39
N VAL A 270 -31.71 -11.58 7.44
CA VAL A 270 -31.94 -10.14 7.36
C VAL A 270 -30.63 -9.43 7.69
N LYS A 271 -30.21 -8.53 6.81
CA LYS A 271 -29.13 -7.60 7.06
C LYS A 271 -29.68 -6.32 7.67
N ALA A 272 -29.03 -5.84 8.71
CA ALA A 272 -29.37 -4.59 9.36
C ALA A 272 -28.16 -3.64 9.28
N ASP A 273 -28.30 -2.51 8.62
CA ASP A 273 -27.33 -1.41 8.58
C ASP A 273 -27.84 -0.29 9.48
N PHE A 274 -27.12 0.08 10.52
CA PHE A 274 -27.54 1.10 11.50
C PHE A 274 -26.33 1.76 12.17
N ILE A 275 -26.59 2.85 12.85
CA ILE A 275 -25.64 3.59 13.70
C ILE A 275 -26.09 3.47 15.16
N VAL A 276 -25.17 3.26 16.05
CA VAL A 276 -25.41 3.14 17.51
C VAL A 276 -24.66 4.23 18.25
#